data_910901502cf752c4279566a217065c8a
#
_entry.id   910901502cf752c4279566a217065c8a
#
_cell.length_a   1.000
_cell.length_b   1.000
_cell.length_c   1.000
_cell.angle_alpha   90.00
_cell.angle_beta   90.00
_cell.angle_gamma   90.00
#
_symmetry.space_group_name_H-M   'P 1'
#
loop_
_entity.id
_entity.type
_entity.pdbx_description
1 polymer ?
#
loop_
_entity_poly.entity_id
_entity_poly.type
_entity_poly.pdbx_seq_one_letter_code
_entity_poly.pdbx_strand_id
1 'polypeptide(L)'
;MDVIGPIILKALNGHEYILVAIDYFTNWVEATSYKSVTQATVARFLKHNIICHYSVPGKLITDNGTNINGKMIQQLCQQFKIEHRNLVPYRPQMNGAVEATNKNIKKIFVKMTDIYKDWHEYLPFALCAYHTSILTSMGATLYSLVYGMEAMFPAKVEIPSLRILS
;
A
#
# COMPACT_ATOMS: atom_id res chain seq x y z
N MET A 1 -7.21 -0.13 5.49
CA MET A 1 -7.26 0.19 4.05
C MET A 1 -7.87 1.57 3.90
N ASP A 2 -7.32 2.40 3.03
CA ASP A 2 -7.65 3.82 2.90
C ASP A 2 -7.53 4.27 1.43
N VAL A 3 -8.12 5.43 1.08
CA VAL A 3 -8.07 6.04 -0.25
C VAL A 3 -7.41 7.40 -0.17
N ILE A 4 -6.42 7.63 -1.00
CA ILE A 4 -5.81 8.95 -1.21
C ILE A 4 -6.36 9.53 -2.50
N GLY A 5 -6.91 10.73 -2.46
CA GLY A 5 -7.45 11.45 -3.61
C GLY A 5 -8.81 12.10 -3.33
N PRO A 6 -9.34 12.85 -4.31
CA PRO A 6 -8.77 13.01 -5.66
C PRO A 6 -7.45 13.80 -5.65
N ILE A 7 -6.49 13.33 -6.44
CA ILE A 7 -5.18 13.95 -6.59
C ILE A 7 -5.31 15.10 -7.60
N ILE A 8 -4.86 16.29 -7.20
CA ILE A 8 -5.00 17.52 -7.99
C ILE A 8 -4.28 17.39 -9.34
N LEU A 9 -3.04 16.88 -9.32
CA LEU A 9 -2.28 16.61 -10.53
C LEU A 9 -2.65 15.24 -11.07
N LYS A 10 -3.69 15.22 -11.90
CA LYS A 10 -4.17 14.01 -12.56
C LYS A 10 -3.05 13.32 -13.35
N ALA A 11 -2.90 12.02 -13.19
CA ALA A 11 -1.90 11.25 -13.91
C ALA A 11 -2.16 11.21 -15.41
N LEU A 12 -1.12 11.03 -16.24
CA LEU A 12 -1.22 10.95 -17.70
C LEU A 12 -2.22 9.90 -18.19
N ASN A 13 -2.33 8.78 -17.48
CA ASN A 13 -3.31 7.72 -17.78
C ASN A 13 -4.72 8.02 -17.24
N GLY A 14 -4.93 9.19 -16.66
CA GLY A 14 -6.20 9.64 -16.08
C GLY A 14 -6.49 9.13 -14.67
N HIS A 15 -5.50 8.53 -13.97
CA HIS A 15 -5.67 8.14 -12.57
C HIS A 15 -5.65 9.36 -11.65
N GLU A 16 -6.53 9.34 -10.64
CA GLU A 16 -6.72 10.42 -9.66
C GLU A 16 -6.73 9.91 -8.21
N TYR A 17 -6.75 8.59 -8.02
CA TYR A 17 -6.85 7.97 -6.71
C TYR A 17 -5.76 6.91 -6.51
N ILE A 18 -5.30 6.78 -5.26
CA ILE A 18 -4.46 5.67 -4.82
C ILE A 18 -5.21 4.93 -3.72
N LEU A 19 -5.45 3.64 -3.91
CA LEU A 19 -5.98 2.74 -2.89
C LEU A 19 -4.81 2.12 -2.15
N VAL A 20 -4.79 2.23 -0.82
CA VAL A 20 -3.69 1.82 0.05
C VAL A 20 -4.18 0.80 1.08
N ALA A 21 -3.45 -0.28 1.25
CA ALA A 21 -3.61 -1.21 2.37
C ALA A 21 -2.29 -1.30 3.15
N ILE A 22 -2.36 -1.31 4.47
CA ILE A 22 -1.21 -1.45 5.35
C ILE A 22 -1.46 -2.63 6.27
N ASP A 23 -0.52 -3.54 6.34
CA ASP A 23 -0.52 -4.61 7.33
C ASP A 23 -0.12 -4.05 8.70
N TYR A 24 -0.96 -4.33 9.70
CA TYR A 24 -0.80 -3.78 11.04
C TYR A 24 0.46 -4.26 11.76
N PHE A 25 0.87 -5.49 11.50
CA PHE A 25 1.99 -6.11 12.23
C PHE A 25 3.34 -5.80 11.58
N THR A 26 3.42 -5.90 10.27
CA THR A 26 4.67 -5.74 9.53
C THR A 26 4.90 -4.31 9.03
N ASN A 27 3.86 -3.45 9.02
CA ASN A 27 3.81 -2.16 8.33
C ASN A 27 4.01 -2.27 6.80
N TRP A 28 3.85 -3.47 6.23
CA TRP A 28 3.89 -3.66 4.78
C TRP A 28 2.77 -2.89 4.11
N VAL A 29 3.08 -2.25 3.00
CA VAL A 29 2.15 -1.38 2.27
C VAL A 29 1.92 -1.92 0.87
N GLU A 30 0.66 -2.10 0.51
CA GLU A 30 0.22 -2.30 -0.86
C GLU A 30 -0.53 -1.07 -1.34
N ALA A 31 -0.24 -0.62 -2.56
CA ALA A 31 -0.93 0.51 -3.15
C ALA A 31 -1.07 0.36 -4.67
N THR A 32 -2.20 0.82 -5.18
CA THR A 32 -2.48 0.81 -6.63
C THR A 32 -3.27 2.05 -7.00
N SER A 33 -2.94 2.65 -8.15
CA SER A 33 -3.62 3.84 -8.65
C SER A 33 -4.85 3.48 -9.51
N TYR A 34 -5.88 4.34 -9.45
CA TYR A 34 -7.14 4.15 -10.17
C TYR A 34 -7.69 5.48 -10.72
N LYS A 35 -8.46 5.41 -11.82
CA LYS A 35 -9.25 6.55 -12.32
C LYS A 35 -10.41 6.88 -11.38
N SER A 36 -11.01 5.85 -10.79
CA SER A 36 -12.11 5.97 -9.83
C SER A 36 -12.05 4.82 -8.84
N VAL A 37 -12.45 5.08 -7.61
CA VAL A 37 -12.56 4.06 -6.57
C VAL A 37 -14.03 3.66 -6.45
N THR A 38 -14.36 2.49 -6.98
CA THR A 38 -15.67 1.85 -6.88
C THR A 38 -15.59 0.62 -5.98
N GLN A 39 -16.73 0.11 -5.51
CA GLN A 39 -16.75 -1.15 -4.75
C GLN A 39 -16.09 -2.30 -5.52
N ALA A 40 -16.27 -2.34 -6.85
CA ALA A 40 -15.65 -3.36 -7.71
C ALA A 40 -14.13 -3.24 -7.77
N THR A 41 -13.58 -2.01 -7.86
CA THR A 41 -12.13 -1.79 -7.83
C THR A 41 -11.53 -2.15 -6.49
N VAL A 42 -12.21 -1.81 -5.39
CA VAL A 42 -11.79 -2.17 -4.02
C VAL A 42 -11.81 -3.69 -3.82
N ALA A 43 -12.88 -4.37 -4.24
CA ALA A 43 -12.98 -5.82 -4.16
C ALA A 43 -11.87 -6.53 -4.97
N ARG A 44 -11.58 -6.02 -6.18
CA ARG A 44 -10.51 -6.53 -7.03
C ARG A 44 -9.14 -6.33 -6.38
N PHE A 45 -8.86 -5.15 -5.84
CA PHE A 45 -7.62 -4.85 -5.11
C PHE A 45 -7.44 -5.82 -3.93
N LEU A 46 -8.49 -6.01 -3.10
CA LEU A 46 -8.42 -6.92 -1.96
C LEU A 46 -8.13 -8.36 -2.40
N LYS A 47 -8.78 -8.83 -3.46
CA LYS A 47 -8.54 -10.19 -3.99
C LYS A 47 -7.14 -10.35 -4.56
N HIS A 48 -6.75 -9.48 -5.50
CA HIS A 48 -5.53 -9.67 -6.29
C HIS A 48 -4.27 -9.20 -5.57
N ASN A 49 -4.31 -8.03 -4.92
CA ASN A 49 -3.12 -7.48 -4.29
C ASN A 49 -2.90 -7.98 -2.86
N ILE A 50 -3.96 -8.37 -2.15
CA ILE A 50 -3.84 -8.82 -0.76
C ILE A 50 -3.97 -10.33 -0.66
N ILE A 51 -5.15 -10.88 -0.97
CA ILE A 51 -5.44 -12.30 -0.73
C ILE A 51 -4.52 -13.22 -1.56
N CYS A 52 -4.34 -12.93 -2.85
CA CYS A 52 -3.52 -13.76 -3.73
C CYS A 52 -2.01 -13.69 -3.41
N HIS A 53 -1.53 -12.60 -2.82
CA HIS A 53 -0.10 -12.43 -2.52
C HIS A 53 0.26 -12.82 -1.08
N TYR A 54 -0.62 -12.57 -0.11
CA TYR A 54 -0.29 -12.66 1.32
C TYR A 54 -1.21 -13.59 2.10
N SER A 55 -2.15 -14.27 1.47
CA SER A 55 -3.23 -15.03 2.09
C SER A 55 -4.41 -14.17 2.57
N VAL A 56 -5.42 -14.84 3.13
CA VAL A 56 -6.65 -14.20 3.61
C VAL A 56 -6.37 -13.48 4.94
N PRO A 57 -6.54 -12.15 5.03
CA PRO A 57 -6.37 -11.44 6.28
C PRO A 57 -7.49 -11.81 7.26
N GLY A 58 -7.15 -11.99 8.54
CA GLY A 58 -8.15 -12.25 9.59
C GLY A 58 -9.09 -11.07 9.82
N LYS A 59 -8.59 -9.84 9.61
CA LYS A 59 -9.33 -8.60 9.84
C LYS A 59 -9.04 -7.57 8.77
N LEU A 60 -10.09 -6.88 8.31
CA LEU A 60 -10.02 -5.73 7.42
C LEU A 60 -10.57 -4.50 8.14
N ILE A 61 -9.75 -3.48 8.29
CA ILE A 61 -10.14 -2.18 8.84
C ILE A 61 -10.19 -1.17 7.71
N THR A 62 -11.32 -0.49 7.56
CA THR A 62 -11.54 0.50 6.50
C THR A 62 -12.02 1.83 7.09
N ASP A 63 -11.75 2.91 6.38
CA ASP A 63 -12.37 4.20 6.67
C ASP A 63 -13.87 4.18 6.32
N ASN A 64 -14.63 5.20 6.76
CA ASN A 64 -16.08 5.29 6.58
C ASN A 64 -16.56 5.60 5.15
N GLY A 65 -15.67 5.57 4.15
CA GLY A 65 -16.01 5.79 2.76
C GLY A 65 -17.03 4.77 2.21
N THR A 66 -18.10 5.22 1.57
CA THR A 66 -19.17 4.35 1.03
C THR A 66 -18.65 3.34 0.00
N ASN A 67 -17.60 3.68 -0.73
CA ASN A 67 -16.99 2.81 -1.75
C ASN A 67 -16.18 1.66 -1.14
N ILE A 68 -15.68 1.85 0.08
CA ILE A 68 -14.87 0.85 0.79
C ILE A 68 -15.76 -0.03 1.70
N ASN A 69 -16.94 0.45 2.08
CA ASN A 69 -17.84 -0.21 3.05
C ASN A 69 -19.13 -0.75 2.42
N GLY A 70 -19.23 -0.76 1.08
CA GLY A 70 -20.42 -1.18 0.40
C GLY A 70 -20.73 -2.67 0.51
N LYS A 71 -21.94 -3.07 0.07
CA LYS A 71 -22.43 -4.46 0.13
C LYS A 71 -21.47 -5.48 -0.51
N MET A 72 -20.84 -5.11 -1.61
CA MET A 72 -19.89 -5.98 -2.33
C MET A 72 -18.67 -6.34 -1.45
N ILE A 73 -18.16 -5.38 -0.68
CA ILE A 73 -17.03 -5.61 0.23
C ILE A 73 -17.47 -6.46 1.42
N GLN A 74 -18.66 -6.20 1.96
CA GLN A 74 -19.23 -7.02 3.03
C GLN A 74 -19.41 -8.47 2.60
N GLN A 75 -19.97 -8.72 1.41
CA GLN A 75 -20.12 -10.07 0.84
C GLN A 75 -18.76 -10.75 0.65
N LEU A 76 -17.76 -10.01 0.14
CA LEU A 76 -16.41 -10.53 -0.01
C LEU A 76 -15.80 -10.94 1.34
N CYS A 77 -15.93 -10.09 2.33
CA CYS A 77 -15.45 -10.37 3.69
C CYS A 77 -16.15 -11.60 4.30
N GLN A 78 -17.46 -11.74 4.09
CA GLN A 78 -18.21 -12.94 4.52
C GLN A 78 -17.72 -14.20 3.80
N GLN A 79 -17.55 -14.14 2.48
CA GLN A 79 -17.08 -15.27 1.66
C GLN A 79 -15.73 -15.82 2.13
N PHE A 80 -14.80 -14.90 2.47
CA PHE A 80 -13.45 -15.26 2.92
C PHE A 80 -13.30 -15.32 4.44
N LYS A 81 -14.40 -15.16 5.21
CA LYS A 81 -14.41 -15.14 6.68
C LYS A 81 -13.48 -14.05 7.26
N ILE A 82 -13.42 -12.89 6.62
CA ILE A 82 -12.66 -11.72 7.05
C ILE A 82 -13.53 -10.91 8.02
N GLU A 83 -13.02 -10.61 9.21
CA GLU A 83 -13.68 -9.68 10.12
C GLU A 83 -13.57 -8.25 9.58
N HIS A 84 -14.67 -7.68 9.09
CA HIS A 84 -14.69 -6.30 8.59
C HIS A 84 -15.10 -5.33 9.68
N ARG A 85 -14.28 -4.30 9.91
CA ARG A 85 -14.55 -3.21 10.87
C ARG A 85 -14.33 -1.85 10.22
N ASN A 86 -15.25 -0.93 10.50
CA ASN A 86 -15.08 0.48 10.16
C ASN A 86 -14.28 1.17 11.27
N LEU A 87 -13.36 2.07 10.89
CA LEU A 87 -12.71 2.97 11.83
C LEU A 87 -13.76 3.89 12.45
N VAL A 88 -14.13 3.60 13.69
CA VAL A 88 -14.88 4.55 14.52
C VAL A 88 -13.83 5.51 15.13
N PRO A 89 -14.02 6.84 15.09
CA PRO A 89 -13.01 7.83 15.51
C PRO A 89 -12.55 7.73 16.97
N TYR A 90 -13.03 6.78 17.76
CA TYR A 90 -12.99 6.82 19.22
C TYR A 90 -12.11 5.77 19.92
N ARG A 91 -11.07 5.24 19.28
CA ARG A 91 -10.05 4.45 20.00
C ARG A 91 -8.63 4.86 19.64
N PRO A 92 -8.07 5.90 20.34
CA PRO A 92 -6.71 6.40 20.07
C PRO A 92 -5.59 5.45 20.51
N GLN A 93 -5.85 4.45 21.36
CA GLN A 93 -4.80 3.71 22.05
C GLN A 93 -4.18 2.51 21.29
N MET A 94 -4.70 2.10 20.15
CA MET A 94 -4.16 0.95 19.41
C MET A 94 -3.34 1.30 18.14
N ASN A 95 -3.16 2.58 17.79
CA ASN A 95 -2.81 2.95 16.42
C ASN A 95 -1.57 3.84 16.24
N GLY A 96 -0.80 4.18 17.25
CA GLY A 96 0.29 5.17 17.12
C GLY A 96 1.33 4.81 16.02
N ALA A 97 1.72 3.55 15.93
CA ALA A 97 2.69 3.10 14.91
C ALA A 97 2.08 3.05 13.51
N VAL A 98 0.85 2.52 13.37
CA VAL A 98 0.12 2.45 12.09
C VAL A 98 -0.29 3.84 11.61
N GLU A 99 -0.70 4.72 12.53
CA GLU A 99 -0.99 6.13 12.18
C GLU A 99 0.27 6.86 11.71
N ALA A 100 1.43 6.63 12.34
CA ALA A 100 2.71 7.19 11.90
C ALA A 100 3.10 6.65 10.52
N THR A 101 2.95 5.36 10.28
CA THR A 101 3.19 4.72 8.97
C THR A 101 2.24 5.26 7.92
N ASN A 102 0.93 5.33 8.19
CA ASN A 102 -0.06 5.93 7.31
C ASN A 102 0.30 7.37 6.94
N LYS A 103 0.68 8.17 7.93
CA LYS A 103 1.08 9.56 7.72
C LYS A 103 2.33 9.70 6.87
N ASN A 104 3.32 8.84 7.08
CA ASN A 104 4.56 8.85 6.31
C ASN A 104 4.33 8.42 4.86
N ILE A 105 3.58 7.34 4.63
CA ILE A 105 3.23 6.86 3.30
C ILE A 105 2.39 7.91 2.54
N LYS A 106 1.39 8.49 3.18
CA LYS A 106 0.60 9.57 2.58
C LYS A 106 1.49 10.76 2.18
N LYS A 107 2.45 11.15 3.02
CA LYS A 107 3.40 12.22 2.67
C LYS A 107 4.28 11.88 1.47
N ILE A 108 4.76 10.64 1.38
CA ILE A 108 5.57 10.18 0.24
C ILE A 108 4.73 10.25 -1.04
N PHE A 109 3.52 9.70 -1.02
CA PHE A 109 2.65 9.69 -2.19
C PHE A 109 2.20 11.10 -2.60
N VAL A 110 1.81 11.95 -1.65
CA VAL A 110 1.45 13.35 -1.94
C VAL A 110 2.62 14.08 -2.59
N LYS A 111 3.83 14.01 -2.03
CA LYS A 111 5.01 14.65 -2.64
C LYS A 111 5.29 14.14 -4.06
N MET A 112 5.14 12.83 -4.29
CA MET A 112 5.33 12.24 -5.61
C MET A 112 4.28 12.75 -6.60
N THR A 113 3.01 12.81 -6.19
CA THR A 113 1.89 13.23 -7.03
C THR A 113 1.86 14.74 -7.32
N ASP A 114 2.45 15.55 -6.44
CA ASP A 114 2.54 17.00 -6.65
C ASP A 114 3.59 17.40 -7.68
N ILE A 115 4.61 16.56 -7.89
CA ILE A 115 5.77 16.88 -8.72
C ILE A 115 5.65 16.26 -10.13
N TYR A 116 5.15 15.03 -10.24
CA TYR A 116 5.20 14.24 -11.46
C TYR A 116 3.82 13.93 -12.01
N LYS A 117 3.57 14.30 -13.30
CA LYS A 117 2.33 13.93 -14.01
C LYS A 117 2.26 12.43 -14.33
N ASP A 118 3.37 11.75 -14.36
CA ASP A 118 3.52 10.31 -14.56
C ASP A 118 3.66 9.55 -13.23
N TRP A 119 3.23 10.17 -12.12
CA TRP A 119 3.33 9.61 -10.78
C TRP A 119 2.81 8.17 -10.66
N HIS A 120 1.86 7.76 -11.49
CA HIS A 120 1.33 6.39 -11.47
C HIS A 120 2.37 5.34 -11.90
N GLU A 121 3.36 5.73 -12.71
CA GLU A 121 4.49 4.86 -13.10
C GLU A 121 5.55 4.78 -11.99
N TYR A 122 5.69 5.85 -11.19
CA TYR A 122 6.63 5.87 -10.07
C TYR A 122 6.10 5.19 -8.80
N LEU A 123 4.79 4.97 -8.70
CA LEU A 123 4.18 4.35 -7.52
C LEU A 123 4.79 2.97 -7.16
N PRO A 124 5.00 2.03 -8.10
CA PRO A 124 5.66 0.75 -7.81
C PRO A 124 7.10 0.92 -7.30
N PHE A 125 7.85 1.88 -7.85
CA PHE A 125 9.23 2.15 -7.43
C PHE A 125 9.28 2.77 -6.03
N ALA A 126 8.35 3.67 -5.71
CA ALA A 126 8.22 4.24 -4.37
C ALA A 126 7.90 3.17 -3.32
N LEU A 127 7.02 2.22 -3.66
CA LEU A 127 6.72 1.06 -2.81
C LEU A 127 7.96 0.16 -2.64
N CYS A 128 8.65 -0.16 -3.73
CA CYS A 128 9.87 -0.96 -3.69
C CYS A 128 10.93 -0.32 -2.79
N ALA A 129 11.18 0.99 -2.95
CA ALA A 129 12.11 1.73 -2.11
C ALA A 129 11.69 1.71 -0.63
N TYR A 130 10.40 1.86 -0.34
CA TYR A 130 9.87 1.78 1.02
C TYR A 130 10.07 0.38 1.63
N HIS A 131 9.77 -0.68 0.90
CA HIS A 131 9.89 -2.07 1.36
C HIS A 131 11.33 -2.49 1.62
N THR A 132 12.29 -1.95 0.87
CA THR A 132 13.71 -2.28 0.96
C THR A 132 14.51 -1.31 1.84
N SER A 133 13.87 -0.25 2.35
CA SER A 133 14.49 0.67 3.30
C SER A 133 14.57 0.06 4.70
N ILE A 134 15.69 0.27 5.38
CA ILE A 134 15.87 -0.17 6.76
C ILE A 134 15.02 0.70 7.69
N LEU A 135 14.14 0.06 8.45
CA LEU A 135 13.41 0.70 9.53
C LEU A 135 14.33 0.86 10.74
N THR A 136 14.67 2.10 11.10
CA THR A 136 15.58 2.41 12.20
C THR A 136 15.12 1.85 13.54
N SER A 137 13.81 1.72 13.76
CA SER A 137 13.24 1.16 14.99
C SER A 137 13.40 -0.37 15.10
N MET A 138 13.59 -1.06 13.98
CA MET A 138 13.64 -2.54 13.93
C MET A 138 15.00 -3.06 13.45
N GLY A 139 15.85 -2.21 12.86
CA GLY A 139 17.14 -2.61 12.29
C GLY A 139 17.03 -3.56 11.08
N ALA A 140 15.84 -3.70 10.50
CA ALA A 140 15.54 -4.61 9.42
C ALA A 140 14.69 -3.91 8.34
N THR A 141 14.68 -4.47 7.13
CA THR A 141 13.81 -4.00 6.06
C THR A 141 12.40 -4.61 6.21
N LEU A 142 11.37 -3.94 5.69
CA LEU A 142 10.03 -4.54 5.62
C LEU A 142 10.03 -5.81 4.78
N TYR A 143 10.85 -5.85 3.74
CA TYR A 143 11.00 -7.00 2.88
C TYR A 143 11.46 -8.23 3.67
N SER A 144 12.49 -8.09 4.53
CA SER A 144 12.97 -9.19 5.34
C SER A 144 11.98 -9.67 6.39
N LEU A 145 11.15 -8.75 6.91
CA LEU A 145 10.09 -9.10 7.88
C LEU A 145 8.96 -9.94 7.25
N VAL A 146 8.64 -9.69 5.98
CA VAL A 146 7.54 -10.38 5.28
C VAL A 146 8.01 -11.69 4.64
N TYR A 147 9.19 -11.70 4.03
CA TYR A 147 9.69 -12.83 3.24
C TYR A 147 10.77 -13.67 3.96
N GLY A 148 11.22 -13.24 5.13
CA GLY A 148 12.25 -13.94 5.91
C GLY A 148 13.66 -13.86 5.31
N MET A 149 13.88 -13.01 4.29
CA MET A 149 15.17 -12.80 3.64
C MET A 149 15.29 -11.35 3.16
N GLU A 150 16.53 -10.85 3.03
CA GLU A 150 16.77 -9.54 2.44
C GLU A 150 16.52 -9.54 0.92
N ALA A 151 16.07 -8.40 0.39
CA ALA A 151 15.93 -8.22 -1.03
C ALA A 151 17.31 -8.26 -1.71
N MET A 152 17.50 -9.21 -2.61
CA MET A 152 18.75 -9.36 -3.36
C MET A 152 18.55 -8.85 -4.78
N PHE A 153 19.39 -7.89 -5.20
CA PHE A 153 19.48 -7.52 -6.61
C PHE A 153 20.23 -8.62 -7.39
N PRO A 154 19.79 -8.96 -8.61
CA PRO A 154 20.54 -9.89 -9.45
C PRO A 154 21.96 -9.36 -9.66
N ALA A 155 22.97 -10.19 -9.36
CA ALA A 155 24.40 -9.82 -9.49
C ALA A 155 24.77 -9.28 -10.88
N LYS A 156 24.04 -9.67 -11.92
CA LYS A 156 24.22 -9.16 -13.29
C LYS A 156 23.93 -7.66 -13.46
N VAL A 157 23.20 -7.05 -12.52
CA VAL A 157 22.88 -5.60 -12.56
C VAL A 157 24.03 -4.80 -11.93
N GLU A 158 24.75 -5.36 -10.95
CA GLU A 158 25.84 -4.68 -10.24
C GLU A 158 27.18 -4.74 -10.98
N ILE A 159 27.53 -5.90 -11.53
CA ILE A 159 28.84 -6.14 -12.16
C ILE A 159 29.13 -5.25 -13.39
N PRO A 160 28.20 -5.00 -14.32
CA PRO A 160 28.49 -4.14 -15.45
C PRO A 160 28.78 -2.68 -15.07
N SER A 161 28.16 -2.15 -14.02
CA SER A 161 28.37 -0.77 -13.60
C SER A 161 29.74 -0.57 -12.93
N LEU A 162 30.25 -1.56 -12.23
CA LEU A 162 31.58 -1.52 -11.61
C LEU A 162 32.72 -1.63 -12.64
N ARG A 163 32.50 -2.31 -13.75
CA ARG A 163 33.51 -2.44 -14.83
C ARG A 163 33.63 -1.20 -15.73
N ILE A 164 32.62 -0.36 -15.75
CA ILE A 164 32.64 0.89 -16.53
C ILE A 164 33.35 2.00 -15.75
N LEU A 165 33.47 1.88 -14.44
CA LEU A 165 34.09 2.85 -13.55
C LEU A 165 35.56 2.54 -13.21
N SER A 166 36.09 1.45 -13.69
CA SER A 166 37.49 1.03 -13.58
C SER A 166 38.20 1.14 -14.93
#